data_ec144a8d7355c8fde2a729281da0a18d
#
_entry.id   ec144a8d7355c8fde2a729281da0a18d
#
_cell.length_a   1.000
_cell.length_b   1.000
_cell.length_c   1.000
_cell.angle_alpha   90.00
_cell.angle_beta   90.00
_cell.angle_gamma   90.00
#
_symmetry.space_group_name_H-M   'P 1'
#
loop_
_entity.id
_entity.type
_entity.pdbx_description
1 polymer ?
#
loop_
_entity_poly.entity_id
_entity_poly.type
_entity_poly.pdbx_seq_one_letter_code
_entity_poly.pdbx_strand_id
1 'polypeptide(L)'
;MSSVRDILVDLGYENIRDHGKDYRMRPIYRESNNSTSLQVNKKNGYFNDYSAGIRGSLTDLIKITLKLDYRQAQQWISKKQITLSKPETGNRPEIRQSKIFPVDNLKEIKPIHKYWTERGISQETVSRFKGGIVTEGKMKGRYVFPVFNSSRDIIGFTGRDVTGKSKIKWKHLGNKASWKYPLQENYKIIKEANKVILIESIGDMLALWESGIKYAIVTFGLEIGLEILNQLLRMDVDKITISFNNDANNNNRGNIAAEKAKRRLLKYFDPNQVEIRLPSGYNDFGEMPINKIKTFFEL
;
A
#
# COMPACT_ATOMS: atom_id res chain seq x y z
N MET A 1 -31.74 -17.11 -18.57
CA MET A 1 -30.90 -15.87 -18.69
C MET A 1 -29.60 -16.10 -17.96
N SER A 2 -28.50 -15.91 -18.65
CA SER A 2 -27.16 -16.05 -18.05
C SER A 2 -26.86 -14.90 -17.10
N SER A 3 -26.22 -15.17 -15.98
CA SER A 3 -25.68 -14.18 -15.05
C SER A 3 -24.26 -13.76 -15.45
N VAL A 4 -23.75 -12.68 -14.88
CA VAL A 4 -22.33 -12.30 -15.04
C VAL A 4 -21.39 -13.44 -14.58
N ARG A 5 -21.80 -14.18 -13.55
CA ARG A 5 -21.01 -15.33 -13.07
C ARG A 5 -20.93 -16.45 -14.12
N ASP A 6 -22.02 -16.75 -14.77
CA ASP A 6 -22.06 -17.80 -15.81
C ASP A 6 -21.15 -17.41 -16.99
N ILE A 7 -21.16 -16.13 -17.37
CA ILE A 7 -20.24 -15.61 -18.39
C ILE A 7 -18.77 -15.78 -17.96
N LEU A 8 -18.45 -15.48 -16.70
CA LEU A 8 -17.08 -15.65 -16.21
C LEU A 8 -16.65 -17.11 -16.20
N VAL A 9 -17.53 -18.03 -15.82
CA VAL A 9 -17.26 -19.48 -15.89
C VAL A 9 -17.07 -19.92 -17.34
N ASP A 10 -17.91 -19.47 -18.26
CA ASP A 10 -17.79 -19.76 -19.69
C ASP A 10 -16.49 -19.21 -20.32
N LEU A 11 -15.94 -18.15 -19.76
CA LEU A 11 -14.64 -17.58 -20.13
C LEU A 11 -13.44 -18.39 -19.54
N GLY A 12 -13.70 -19.37 -18.68
CA GLY A 12 -12.68 -20.19 -18.04
C GLY A 12 -12.15 -19.62 -16.72
N TYR A 13 -12.83 -18.64 -16.12
CA TYR A 13 -12.43 -18.15 -14.80
C TYR A 13 -12.83 -19.16 -13.71
N GLU A 14 -11.85 -19.50 -12.87
CA GLU A 14 -12.00 -20.37 -11.71
C GLU A 14 -11.89 -19.57 -10.41
N ASN A 15 -12.23 -20.22 -9.28
CA ASN A 15 -12.11 -19.64 -7.94
C ASN A 15 -12.75 -18.23 -7.82
N ILE A 16 -13.90 -18.05 -8.47
CA ILE A 16 -14.67 -16.80 -8.47
C ILE A 16 -15.22 -16.58 -7.05
N ARG A 17 -14.69 -15.60 -6.34
CA ARG A 17 -15.07 -15.25 -4.97
C ARG A 17 -16.20 -14.23 -4.98
N ASP A 18 -17.22 -14.47 -4.19
CA ASP A 18 -18.27 -13.50 -3.94
C ASP A 18 -17.79 -12.40 -3.00
N HIS A 19 -17.92 -11.15 -3.43
CA HIS A 19 -17.47 -9.99 -2.68
C HIS A 19 -18.49 -8.85 -2.72
N GLY A 20 -19.65 -9.08 -2.12
CA GLY A 20 -20.75 -8.11 -2.06
C GLY A 20 -21.30 -7.77 -3.44
N LYS A 21 -21.05 -6.56 -3.96
CA LYS A 21 -21.52 -6.12 -5.27
C LYS A 21 -20.72 -6.69 -6.45
N ASP A 22 -19.58 -7.31 -6.17
CA ASP A 22 -18.60 -7.73 -7.17
C ASP A 22 -18.19 -9.18 -7.00
N TYR A 23 -17.67 -9.77 -8.07
CA TYR A 23 -16.85 -10.96 -8.04
C TYR A 23 -15.38 -10.59 -8.02
N ARG A 24 -14.55 -11.40 -7.36
CA ARG A 24 -13.09 -11.25 -7.32
C ARG A 24 -12.44 -12.56 -7.74
N MET A 25 -11.42 -12.47 -8.62
CA MET A 25 -10.73 -13.63 -9.15
C MET A 25 -9.35 -13.26 -9.71
N ARG A 26 -8.57 -14.27 -10.04
CA ARG A 26 -7.31 -14.08 -10.77
C ARG A 26 -7.64 -13.78 -12.24
N PRO A 27 -7.00 -12.77 -12.87
CA PRO A 27 -7.07 -12.62 -14.31
C PRO A 27 -6.40 -13.81 -15.01
N ILE A 28 -7.02 -14.32 -16.11
CA ILE A 28 -6.47 -15.43 -16.89
C ILE A 28 -5.85 -14.99 -18.21
N TYR A 29 -6.02 -13.74 -18.59
CA TYR A 29 -5.42 -13.16 -19.80
C TYR A 29 -4.00 -12.64 -19.61
N ARG A 30 -3.47 -12.72 -18.40
CA ARG A 30 -2.10 -12.40 -18.01
C ARG A 30 -1.68 -13.19 -16.78
N GLU A 31 -0.38 -13.27 -16.54
CA GLU A 31 0.14 -13.77 -15.26
C GLU A 31 -0.17 -12.80 -14.10
N SER A 32 -0.49 -13.36 -12.96
CA SER A 32 -0.76 -12.61 -11.72
C SER A 32 -0.53 -13.50 -10.51
N ASN A 33 0.16 -12.96 -9.51
CA ASN A 33 0.36 -13.62 -8.22
C ASN A 33 -0.82 -13.35 -7.27
N ASN A 34 -1.63 -12.32 -7.55
CA ASN A 34 -2.80 -11.98 -6.76
C ASN A 34 -4.07 -12.62 -7.35
N SER A 35 -4.60 -13.62 -6.64
CA SER A 35 -5.81 -14.36 -7.04
C SER A 35 -7.09 -13.54 -6.99
N THR A 36 -7.06 -12.27 -6.58
CA THR A 36 -8.21 -11.39 -6.42
C THR A 36 -8.04 -10.03 -7.09
N SER A 37 -7.02 -9.88 -7.95
CA SER A 37 -6.70 -8.60 -8.60
C SER A 37 -7.74 -8.16 -9.64
N LEU A 38 -8.48 -9.11 -10.22
CA LEU A 38 -9.59 -8.83 -11.14
C LEU A 38 -10.90 -8.74 -10.36
N GLN A 39 -11.56 -7.60 -10.48
CA GLN A 39 -12.89 -7.34 -9.95
C GLN A 39 -13.89 -7.24 -11.10
N VAL A 40 -15.06 -7.85 -10.98
CA VAL A 40 -16.16 -7.76 -11.96
C VAL A 40 -17.48 -7.50 -11.24
N ASN A 41 -18.16 -6.44 -11.61
CA ASN A 41 -19.45 -6.07 -11.01
C ASN A 41 -20.54 -7.04 -11.42
N LYS A 42 -21.31 -7.55 -10.45
CA LYS A 42 -22.34 -8.58 -10.65
C LYS A 42 -23.51 -8.14 -11.50
N LYS A 43 -23.87 -6.84 -11.48
CA LYS A 43 -25.06 -6.32 -12.15
C LYS A 43 -24.77 -5.86 -13.58
N ASN A 44 -23.64 -5.19 -13.79
CA ASN A 44 -23.34 -4.56 -15.07
C ASN A 44 -22.10 -5.13 -15.77
N GLY A 45 -21.38 -6.07 -15.15
CA GLY A 45 -20.20 -6.71 -15.72
C GLY A 45 -18.99 -5.78 -15.89
N TYR A 46 -19.05 -4.55 -15.38
CA TYR A 46 -17.90 -3.65 -15.44
C TYR A 46 -16.73 -4.24 -14.64
N PHE A 47 -15.55 -4.30 -15.25
CA PHE A 47 -14.40 -4.89 -14.62
C PHE A 47 -13.29 -3.89 -14.32
N ASN A 48 -12.46 -4.22 -13.34
CA ASN A 48 -11.26 -3.51 -13.00
C ASN A 48 -10.17 -4.52 -12.60
N ASP A 49 -9.08 -4.55 -13.36
CA ASP A 49 -7.86 -5.25 -12.98
C ASP A 49 -6.92 -4.25 -12.31
N TYR A 50 -6.82 -4.33 -11.01
CA TYR A 50 -6.06 -3.37 -10.20
C TYR A 50 -4.55 -3.43 -10.48
N SER A 51 -4.03 -4.63 -10.71
CA SER A 51 -2.60 -4.84 -10.93
C SER A 51 -2.15 -4.33 -12.31
N ALA A 52 -2.95 -4.59 -13.34
CA ALA A 52 -2.66 -4.12 -14.70
C ALA A 52 -3.09 -2.68 -14.95
N GLY A 53 -3.97 -2.11 -14.11
CA GLY A 53 -4.56 -0.80 -14.32
C GLY A 53 -5.57 -0.76 -15.47
N ILE A 54 -6.09 -1.93 -15.88
CA ILE A 54 -7.05 -2.10 -16.98
C ILE A 54 -8.46 -2.14 -16.41
N ARG A 55 -9.38 -1.48 -17.10
CA ARG A 55 -10.81 -1.47 -16.74
C ARG A 55 -11.69 -1.35 -17.98
N GLY A 56 -12.92 -1.82 -17.90
CA GLY A 56 -13.85 -1.73 -19.03
C GLY A 56 -15.17 -2.45 -18.78
N SER A 57 -15.95 -2.60 -19.84
CA SER A 57 -17.20 -3.35 -19.87
C SER A 57 -16.96 -4.86 -19.87
N LEU A 58 -18.03 -5.65 -19.68
CA LEU A 58 -17.96 -7.10 -19.82
C LEU A 58 -17.49 -7.50 -21.24
N THR A 59 -17.90 -6.75 -22.26
CA THR A 59 -17.43 -6.96 -23.65
C THR A 59 -15.92 -6.77 -23.77
N ASP A 60 -15.35 -5.75 -23.10
CA ASP A 60 -13.91 -5.53 -23.10
C ASP A 60 -13.18 -6.66 -22.37
N LEU A 61 -13.74 -7.19 -21.28
CA LEU A 61 -13.17 -8.35 -20.58
C LEU A 61 -13.17 -9.59 -21.48
N ILE A 62 -14.27 -9.85 -22.18
CA ILE A 62 -14.38 -10.96 -23.17
C ILE A 62 -13.31 -10.82 -24.24
N LYS A 63 -13.21 -9.60 -24.82
CA LYS A 63 -12.22 -9.28 -25.84
C LYS A 63 -10.80 -9.61 -25.41
N ILE A 64 -10.36 -9.15 -24.24
CA ILE A 64 -8.98 -9.38 -23.78
C ILE A 64 -8.76 -10.84 -23.36
N THR A 65 -9.76 -11.50 -22.78
CA THR A 65 -9.67 -12.89 -22.32
C THR A 65 -9.58 -13.87 -23.48
N LEU A 66 -10.43 -13.72 -24.49
CA LEU A 66 -10.49 -14.61 -25.65
C LEU A 66 -9.64 -14.13 -26.83
N LYS A 67 -8.92 -13.00 -26.68
CA LYS A 67 -8.12 -12.36 -27.76
C LYS A 67 -8.95 -12.07 -29.02
N LEU A 68 -10.17 -11.61 -28.83
CA LEU A 68 -11.12 -11.26 -29.91
C LEU A 68 -11.05 -9.77 -30.23
N ASP A 69 -11.54 -9.38 -31.42
CA ASP A 69 -11.89 -8.00 -31.67
C ASP A 69 -13.23 -7.62 -30.97
N TYR A 70 -13.56 -6.33 -30.97
CA TYR A 70 -14.76 -5.84 -30.27
C TYR A 70 -16.05 -6.41 -30.84
N ARG A 71 -16.13 -6.54 -32.17
CA ARG A 71 -17.32 -7.07 -32.89
C ARG A 71 -17.53 -8.54 -32.55
N GLN A 72 -16.49 -9.33 -32.59
CA GLN A 72 -16.52 -10.74 -32.22
C GLN A 72 -16.90 -10.93 -30.73
N ALA A 73 -16.38 -10.11 -29.84
CA ALA A 73 -16.77 -10.13 -28.42
C ALA A 73 -18.24 -9.77 -28.21
N GLN A 74 -18.75 -8.80 -28.94
CA GLN A 74 -20.19 -8.47 -28.93
C GLN A 74 -21.07 -9.61 -29.45
N GLN A 75 -20.68 -10.27 -30.54
CA GLN A 75 -21.37 -11.45 -31.06
C GLN A 75 -21.36 -12.62 -30.09
N TRP A 76 -20.24 -12.81 -29.39
CA TRP A 76 -20.08 -13.85 -28.37
C TRP A 76 -21.05 -13.64 -27.20
N ILE A 77 -21.14 -12.42 -26.65
CA ILE A 77 -22.00 -12.11 -25.51
C ILE A 77 -23.50 -12.10 -25.92
N SER A 78 -23.83 -11.68 -27.13
CA SER A 78 -25.23 -11.66 -27.60
C SER A 78 -25.90 -13.04 -27.64
N LYS A 79 -25.10 -14.09 -27.87
CA LYS A 79 -25.56 -15.49 -27.82
C LYS A 79 -25.92 -15.99 -26.42
N LYS A 80 -25.49 -15.29 -25.36
CA LYS A 80 -25.64 -15.72 -23.98
C LYS A 80 -26.91 -15.20 -23.28
N GLN A 81 -27.73 -14.40 -23.94
CA GLN A 81 -28.98 -13.85 -23.41
C GLN A 81 -28.84 -13.22 -22.01
N ILE A 82 -27.79 -12.44 -21.81
CA ILE A 82 -27.55 -11.73 -20.54
C ILE A 82 -28.22 -10.35 -20.56
N THR A 83 -28.84 -9.99 -19.42
CA THR A 83 -29.35 -8.63 -19.20
C THR A 83 -28.42 -7.93 -18.21
N LEU A 84 -27.73 -6.90 -18.68
CA LEU A 84 -26.84 -6.07 -17.84
C LEU A 84 -27.53 -4.77 -17.44
N SER A 85 -27.44 -4.37 -16.17
CA SER A 85 -27.88 -3.04 -15.76
C SER A 85 -26.94 -1.97 -16.31
N LYS A 86 -27.44 -0.77 -16.54
CA LYS A 86 -26.61 0.36 -16.91
C LYS A 86 -25.61 0.62 -15.76
N PRO A 87 -24.35 1.01 -16.06
CA PRO A 87 -23.43 1.43 -15.03
C PRO A 87 -24.03 2.54 -14.18
N GLU A 88 -24.02 2.40 -12.86
CA GLU A 88 -24.40 3.52 -12.00
C GLU A 88 -23.38 4.65 -12.25
N THR A 89 -23.85 5.76 -12.81
CA THR A 89 -23.08 7.00 -12.92
C THR A 89 -23.05 7.65 -11.53
N GLY A 90 -22.42 6.97 -10.58
CA GLY A 90 -22.15 7.55 -9.28
C GLY A 90 -21.15 8.70 -9.40
N ASN A 91 -21.35 9.77 -8.64
CA ASN A 91 -20.36 10.83 -8.49
C ASN A 91 -18.98 10.18 -8.26
N ARG A 92 -18.09 10.30 -9.24
CA ARG A 92 -16.70 9.90 -9.04
C ARG A 92 -16.20 10.72 -7.86
N PRO A 93 -15.68 10.10 -6.79
CA PRO A 93 -15.09 10.88 -5.73
C PRO A 93 -14.04 11.79 -6.37
N GLU A 94 -14.19 13.11 -6.18
CA GLU A 94 -13.18 14.07 -6.61
C GLU A 94 -11.85 13.62 -6.05
N ILE A 95 -10.90 13.34 -6.92
CA ILE A 95 -9.51 13.10 -6.51
C ILE A 95 -9.04 14.46 -5.99
N ARG A 96 -9.11 14.66 -4.68
CA ARG A 96 -8.53 15.84 -4.05
C ARG A 96 -7.05 15.83 -4.35
N GLN A 97 -6.61 16.72 -5.21
CA GLN A 97 -5.20 16.89 -5.53
C GLN A 97 -4.46 17.17 -4.22
N SER A 98 -3.43 16.39 -3.96
CA SER A 98 -2.56 16.65 -2.81
C SER A 98 -1.91 18.01 -2.99
N LYS A 99 -1.88 18.83 -1.93
CA LYS A 99 -1.16 20.09 -1.94
C LYS A 99 0.31 19.81 -2.25
N ILE A 100 0.85 20.48 -3.27
CA ILE A 100 2.27 20.44 -3.60
C ILE A 100 2.97 21.56 -2.79
N PHE A 101 4.07 21.19 -2.15
CA PHE A 101 4.91 22.11 -1.40
C PHE A 101 6.09 22.57 -2.28
N PRO A 102 6.53 23.83 -2.19
CA PRO A 102 7.70 24.33 -2.90
C PRO A 102 8.96 23.51 -2.57
N VAL A 103 9.81 23.29 -3.57
CA VAL A 103 11.10 22.59 -3.41
C VAL A 103 12.02 23.34 -2.44
N ASP A 104 11.90 24.65 -2.37
CA ASP A 104 12.68 25.49 -1.46
C ASP A 104 12.49 25.13 0.01
N ASN A 105 11.36 24.53 0.39
CA ASN A 105 11.15 24.03 1.74
C ASN A 105 12.17 22.95 2.17
N LEU A 106 12.84 22.30 1.21
CA LEU A 106 13.92 21.36 1.52
C LEU A 106 15.16 22.06 2.09
N LYS A 107 15.38 23.34 1.78
CA LYS A 107 16.50 24.13 2.30
C LYS A 107 16.41 24.37 3.80
N GLU A 108 15.19 24.29 4.36
CA GLU A 108 14.95 24.40 5.81
C GLU A 108 15.37 23.14 6.58
N ILE A 109 15.58 22.00 5.89
CA ILE A 109 15.97 20.73 6.48
C ILE A 109 17.49 20.68 6.57
N LYS A 110 18.03 20.93 7.75
CA LYS A 110 19.48 20.88 7.99
C LYS A 110 19.94 19.44 8.18
N PRO A 111 21.00 18.96 7.47
CA PRO A 111 21.46 17.56 7.52
C PRO A 111 22.22 17.25 8.82
N ILE A 112 21.55 17.41 9.96
CA ILE A 112 22.07 17.09 11.29
C ILE A 112 21.42 15.79 11.72
N HIS A 113 22.18 14.68 11.78
CA HIS A 113 21.65 13.33 11.89
C HIS A 113 21.84 12.69 13.27
N LYS A 114 22.41 13.41 14.24
CA LYS A 114 22.77 12.93 15.59
C LYS A 114 21.67 12.09 16.24
N TYR A 115 20.41 12.54 16.15
CA TYR A 115 19.27 11.85 16.76
C TYR A 115 19.11 10.40 16.30
N TRP A 116 19.32 10.14 15.00
CA TRP A 116 19.17 8.81 14.44
C TRP A 116 20.47 8.00 14.52
N THR A 117 21.66 8.65 14.39
CA THR A 117 22.92 7.95 14.50
C THR A 117 23.17 7.41 15.91
N GLU A 118 22.73 8.12 16.95
CA GLU A 118 22.72 7.63 18.32
C GLU A 118 21.77 6.44 18.55
N ARG A 119 20.88 6.17 17.61
CA ARG A 119 19.96 5.02 17.58
C ARG A 119 20.40 3.90 16.65
N GLY A 120 21.64 3.96 16.18
CA GLY A 120 22.21 2.93 15.31
C GLY A 120 21.80 3.02 13.84
N ILE A 121 21.19 4.12 13.41
CA ILE A 121 20.86 4.37 12.00
C ILE A 121 21.98 5.16 11.36
N SER A 122 22.58 4.65 10.29
CA SER A 122 23.70 5.31 9.61
C SER A 122 23.31 6.65 8.99
N GLN A 123 24.29 7.54 8.87
CA GLN A 123 24.11 8.82 8.18
C GLN A 123 23.71 8.62 6.71
N GLU A 124 24.21 7.57 6.07
CA GLU A 124 23.86 7.22 4.71
C GLU A 124 22.34 6.94 4.59
N THR A 125 21.81 6.11 5.50
CA THR A 125 20.37 5.78 5.50
C THR A 125 19.50 7.01 5.67
N VAL A 126 19.75 7.86 6.67
CA VAL A 126 18.91 9.05 6.88
C VAL A 126 19.04 10.10 5.78
N SER A 127 20.24 10.23 5.18
CA SER A 127 20.49 11.16 4.05
C SER A 127 19.77 10.71 2.78
N ARG A 128 19.69 9.40 2.52
CA ARG A 128 18.91 8.83 1.42
C ARG A 128 17.46 9.32 1.43
N PHE A 129 16.85 9.38 2.60
CA PHE A 129 15.49 9.87 2.79
C PHE A 129 15.38 11.38 2.94
N LYS A 130 16.47 12.13 2.68
CA LYS A 130 16.54 13.59 2.78
C LYS A 130 16.09 14.12 4.13
N GLY A 131 16.36 13.36 5.20
CA GLY A 131 16.03 13.71 6.57
C GLY A 131 16.96 14.74 7.18
N GLY A 132 16.45 15.53 8.11
CA GLY A 132 17.27 16.49 8.87
C GLY A 132 16.47 17.31 9.88
N ILE A 133 17.17 18.17 10.61
CA ILE A 133 16.58 19.03 11.64
C ILE A 133 16.01 20.30 11.03
N VAL A 134 14.82 20.70 11.47
CA VAL A 134 14.21 21.98 11.16
C VAL A 134 14.23 22.88 12.40
N THR A 135 14.82 24.07 12.25
CA THR A 135 15.06 25.02 13.36
C THR A 135 14.01 26.12 13.45
N GLU A 136 13.17 26.28 12.43
CA GLU A 136 12.17 27.34 12.34
C GLU A 136 10.83 26.84 11.82
N GLY A 137 9.82 27.69 11.85
CA GLY A 137 8.50 27.41 11.27
C GLY A 137 7.70 26.31 11.97
N LYS A 138 6.77 25.72 11.20
CA LYS A 138 5.79 24.76 11.74
C LYS A 138 6.39 23.43 12.23
N MET A 139 7.59 23.09 11.77
CA MET A 139 8.32 21.85 12.09
C MET A 139 9.53 22.09 13.00
N LYS A 140 9.67 23.27 13.57
CA LYS A 140 10.75 23.63 14.51
C LYS A 140 10.93 22.56 15.60
N GLY A 141 12.19 22.22 15.87
CA GLY A 141 12.59 21.24 16.90
C GLY A 141 12.28 19.78 16.52
N ARG A 142 12.10 19.52 15.22
CA ARG A 142 11.81 18.18 14.73
C ARG A 142 12.86 17.72 13.74
N TYR A 143 13.11 16.43 13.75
CA TYR A 143 13.78 15.75 12.65
C TYR A 143 12.72 15.42 11.59
N VAL A 144 12.87 15.97 10.41
CA VAL A 144 11.84 16.01 9.36
C VAL A 144 12.28 15.19 8.15
N PHE A 145 11.33 14.45 7.59
CA PHE A 145 11.46 13.77 6.31
C PHE A 145 10.43 14.33 5.33
N PRO A 146 10.84 14.71 4.11
CA PRO A 146 9.92 15.06 3.03
C PRO A 146 9.23 13.81 2.51
N VAL A 147 7.97 13.98 2.08
CA VAL A 147 7.18 12.93 1.44
C VAL A 147 6.92 13.33 0.00
N PHE A 148 7.30 12.46 -0.92
CA PHE A 148 7.18 12.70 -2.36
C PHE A 148 6.06 11.84 -2.97
N ASN A 149 5.44 12.35 -4.04
CA ASN A 149 4.58 11.55 -4.91
C ASN A 149 5.39 10.81 -5.99
N SER A 150 4.72 10.08 -6.89
CA SER A 150 5.35 9.38 -8.01
C SER A 150 6.03 10.31 -9.03
N SER A 151 5.60 11.55 -9.12
CA SER A 151 6.21 12.61 -9.97
C SER A 151 7.37 13.31 -9.29
N ARG A 152 7.75 12.91 -8.07
CA ARG A 152 8.77 13.55 -7.22
C ARG A 152 8.40 14.95 -6.70
N ASP A 153 7.12 15.33 -6.74
CA ASP A 153 6.66 16.53 -6.06
C ASP A 153 6.58 16.29 -4.56
N ILE A 154 6.87 17.30 -3.76
CA ILE A 154 6.73 17.24 -2.30
C ILE A 154 5.25 17.39 -1.96
N ILE A 155 4.65 16.34 -1.41
CA ILE A 155 3.23 16.31 -1.00
C ILE A 155 3.04 16.36 0.52
N GLY A 156 4.13 16.41 1.26
CA GLY A 156 4.08 16.54 2.70
C GLY A 156 5.43 16.46 3.39
N PHE A 157 5.36 16.66 4.69
CA PHE A 157 6.50 16.49 5.60
C PHE A 157 6.04 15.75 6.84
N THR A 158 6.88 14.88 7.36
CA THR A 158 6.65 14.22 8.64
C THR A 158 7.85 14.43 9.55
N GLY A 159 7.61 14.80 10.81
CA GLY A 159 8.68 15.20 11.71
C GLY A 159 8.55 14.60 13.10
N ARG A 160 9.63 13.95 13.56
CA ARG A 160 9.79 13.44 14.90
C ARG A 160 10.26 14.55 15.83
N ASP A 161 9.60 14.75 16.97
CA ASP A 161 10.14 15.60 18.01
C ASP A 161 11.45 15.02 18.56
N VAL A 162 12.51 15.82 18.51
CA VAL A 162 13.84 15.43 19.01
C VAL A 162 14.24 16.22 20.25
N THR A 163 13.38 17.14 20.69
CA THR A 163 13.62 17.97 21.88
C THR A 163 13.09 17.32 23.16
N GLY A 164 12.21 16.33 23.04
CA GLY A 164 11.50 15.71 24.15
C GLY A 164 10.44 16.59 24.82
N LYS A 165 10.23 17.84 24.29
CA LYS A 165 9.33 18.83 24.90
C LYS A 165 7.91 18.76 24.35
N SER A 166 7.70 18.15 23.19
CA SER A 166 6.38 18.08 22.54
C SER A 166 5.60 16.86 23.02
N LYS A 167 4.33 17.08 23.41
CA LYS A 167 3.37 15.98 23.68
C LYS A 167 3.09 15.15 22.42
N ILE A 168 3.27 15.73 21.23
CA ILE A 168 3.04 15.06 19.94
C ILE A 168 4.39 14.56 19.42
N LYS A 169 4.65 13.25 19.53
CA LYS A 169 5.88 12.63 19.06
C LYS A 169 6.09 12.84 17.55
N TRP A 170 5.10 12.56 16.73
CA TRP A 170 5.13 12.73 15.27
C TRP A 170 4.13 13.79 14.82
N LYS A 171 4.57 14.73 14.00
CA LYS A 171 3.75 15.78 13.38
C LYS A 171 3.82 15.65 11.87
N HIS A 172 2.67 15.81 11.21
CA HIS A 172 2.55 15.70 9.77
C HIS A 172 2.04 17.02 9.18
N LEU A 173 2.62 17.43 8.05
CA LEU A 173 2.13 18.49 7.19
C LEU A 173 1.79 17.90 5.83
N GLY A 174 0.58 18.09 5.38
CA GLY A 174 0.01 17.46 4.17
C GLY A 174 -1.03 16.40 4.49
N ASN A 175 -1.55 15.76 3.45
CA ASN A 175 -2.59 14.73 3.59
C ASN A 175 -1.95 13.34 3.66
N LYS A 176 -1.70 12.83 4.87
CA LYS A 176 -1.09 11.50 5.07
C LYS A 176 -1.90 10.34 4.46
N ALA A 177 -3.21 10.52 4.22
CA ALA A 177 -4.03 9.47 3.60
C ALA A 177 -3.64 9.20 2.13
N SER A 178 -2.96 10.16 1.48
CA SER A 178 -2.44 10.00 0.12
C SER A 178 -0.98 9.51 0.06
N TRP A 179 -0.32 9.33 1.18
CA TRP A 179 1.10 8.99 1.23
C TRP A 179 1.36 7.51 1.00
N LYS A 180 2.41 7.22 0.25
CA LYS A 180 2.94 5.88 -0.03
C LYS A 180 4.46 5.90 0.22
N TYR A 181 4.85 6.06 1.47
CA TYR A 181 6.25 6.28 1.85
C TYR A 181 6.94 4.96 2.23
N PRO A 182 8.16 4.72 1.82
CA PRO A 182 9.03 5.48 0.93
C PRO A 182 9.05 4.94 -0.50
N LEU A 183 7.90 4.80 -1.13
CA LEU A 183 7.71 4.01 -2.35
C LEU A 183 8.62 4.45 -3.53
N GLN A 184 8.98 5.75 -3.63
CA GLN A 184 9.90 6.23 -4.65
C GLN A 184 11.32 5.61 -4.51
N GLU A 185 11.69 5.18 -3.29
CA GLU A 185 12.99 4.58 -3.02
C GLU A 185 12.97 3.05 -3.15
N ASN A 186 11.84 2.42 -2.88
CA ASN A 186 11.80 0.97 -2.72
C ASN A 186 10.81 0.23 -3.63
N TYR A 187 10.13 0.91 -4.56
CA TYR A 187 9.18 0.26 -5.46
C TYR A 187 9.78 -0.93 -6.22
N LYS A 188 10.96 -0.74 -6.83
CA LYS A 188 11.67 -1.80 -7.57
C LYS A 188 12.06 -2.94 -6.62
N ILE A 189 12.57 -2.61 -5.45
CA ILE A 189 12.97 -3.59 -4.43
C ILE A 189 11.79 -4.46 -4.00
N ILE A 190 10.62 -3.85 -3.76
CA ILE A 190 9.38 -4.57 -3.44
C ILE A 190 8.99 -5.51 -4.58
N LYS A 191 9.06 -5.05 -5.84
CA LYS A 191 8.72 -5.86 -7.01
C LYS A 191 9.68 -7.04 -7.18
N GLU A 192 10.97 -6.83 -7.01
CA GLU A 192 12.01 -7.88 -7.11
C GLU A 192 11.89 -8.88 -5.96
N ALA A 193 11.67 -8.39 -4.74
CA ALA A 193 11.48 -9.24 -3.57
C ALA A 193 10.12 -9.97 -3.56
N ASN A 194 9.18 -9.50 -4.38
CA ASN A 194 7.80 -9.96 -4.47
C ASN A 194 7.06 -10.02 -3.11
N LYS A 195 7.47 -9.18 -2.18
CA LYS A 195 6.93 -9.09 -0.82
C LYS A 195 7.01 -7.67 -0.28
N VAL A 196 6.13 -7.36 0.69
CA VAL A 196 6.08 -6.05 1.34
C VAL A 196 5.77 -6.20 2.83
N ILE A 197 6.37 -5.33 3.65
CA ILE A 197 6.08 -5.21 5.08
C ILE A 197 5.33 -3.89 5.31
N LEU A 198 4.20 -3.94 5.98
CA LEU A 198 3.45 -2.76 6.41
C LEU A 198 3.80 -2.44 7.87
N ILE A 199 4.31 -1.25 8.10
CA ILE A 199 4.78 -0.77 9.40
C ILE A 199 4.16 0.56 9.77
N GLU A 200 4.18 0.92 11.04
CA GLU A 200 3.46 2.11 11.53
C GLU A 200 4.23 3.41 11.30
N SER A 201 5.55 3.41 11.51
CA SER A 201 6.33 4.65 11.59
C SER A 201 7.58 4.67 10.71
N ILE A 202 8.12 5.87 10.49
CA ILE A 202 9.42 6.03 9.83
C ILE A 202 10.56 5.47 10.70
N GLY A 203 10.44 5.49 12.03
CA GLY A 203 11.43 4.88 12.89
C GLY A 203 11.63 3.40 12.60
N ASP A 204 10.52 2.66 12.46
CA ASP A 204 10.54 1.25 12.07
C ASP A 204 11.16 1.06 10.68
N MET A 205 10.76 1.91 9.72
CA MET A 205 11.27 1.86 8.36
C MET A 205 12.78 2.06 8.31
N LEU A 206 13.33 3.01 9.07
CA LEU A 206 14.76 3.26 9.12
C LEU A 206 15.53 2.07 9.74
N ALA A 207 15.01 1.47 10.82
CA ALA A 207 15.61 0.31 11.46
C ALA A 207 15.61 -0.93 10.53
N LEU A 208 14.50 -1.16 9.83
CA LEU A 208 14.41 -2.20 8.81
C LEU A 208 15.39 -1.94 7.66
N TRP A 209 15.45 -0.70 7.16
CA TRP A 209 16.36 -0.34 6.07
C TRP A 209 17.83 -0.56 6.46
N GLU A 210 18.21 -0.13 7.65
CA GLU A 210 19.56 -0.33 8.20
C GLU A 210 19.92 -1.81 8.36
N SER A 211 18.92 -2.65 8.68
CA SER A 211 19.10 -4.10 8.76
C SER A 211 19.16 -4.80 7.39
N GLY A 212 18.98 -4.07 6.27
CA GLY A 212 18.97 -4.62 4.92
C GLY A 212 17.56 -4.95 4.39
N ILE A 213 16.50 -4.79 5.21
CA ILE A 213 15.11 -5.04 4.83
C ILE A 213 14.52 -3.78 4.21
N LYS A 214 14.56 -3.67 2.89
CA LYS A 214 14.23 -2.45 2.16
C LYS A 214 12.84 -2.43 1.51
N TYR A 215 12.01 -3.45 1.75
CA TYR A 215 10.69 -3.63 1.15
C TYR A 215 9.53 -3.30 2.11
N ALA A 216 9.69 -2.26 2.95
CA ALA A 216 8.67 -1.81 3.88
C ALA A 216 7.92 -0.56 3.38
N ILE A 217 6.64 -0.45 3.71
CA ILE A 217 5.78 0.73 3.47
C ILE A 217 5.22 1.21 4.82
N VAL A 218 5.33 2.52 5.06
CA VAL A 218 4.83 3.18 6.28
C VAL A 218 3.36 3.54 6.13
N THR A 219 2.54 3.13 7.08
CA THR A 219 1.10 3.44 7.11
C THR A 219 0.78 4.76 7.82
N PHE A 220 1.75 5.35 8.52
CA PHE A 220 1.59 6.59 9.33
C PHE A 220 0.47 6.49 10.37
N GLY A 221 0.34 5.35 11.01
CA GLY A 221 -0.64 4.97 12.02
C GLY A 221 -1.18 3.57 11.80
N LEU A 222 -2.18 3.21 12.57
CA LEU A 222 -2.71 1.86 12.70
C LEU A 222 -3.70 1.44 11.60
N GLU A 223 -3.88 2.25 10.54
CA GLU A 223 -4.83 1.94 9.47
C GLU A 223 -4.14 1.93 8.10
N ILE A 224 -4.46 0.91 7.30
CA ILE A 224 -4.04 0.87 5.91
C ILE A 224 -4.94 1.83 5.11
N GLY A 225 -4.38 2.94 4.63
CA GLY A 225 -5.10 3.90 3.79
C GLY A 225 -5.52 3.30 2.44
N LEU A 226 -6.50 3.95 1.78
CA LEU A 226 -6.98 3.51 0.47
C LEU A 226 -5.88 3.55 -0.59
N GLU A 227 -5.02 4.56 -0.54
CA GLU A 227 -3.90 4.71 -1.48
C GLU A 227 -2.85 3.59 -1.33
N ILE A 228 -2.56 3.16 -0.10
CA ILE A 228 -1.68 2.02 0.15
C ILE A 228 -2.34 0.74 -0.35
N LEU A 229 -3.63 0.53 -0.06
CA LEU A 229 -4.37 -0.64 -0.54
C LEU A 229 -4.36 -0.72 -2.08
N ASN A 230 -4.68 0.38 -2.78
CA ASN A 230 -4.62 0.45 -4.23
C ASN A 230 -3.22 0.16 -4.76
N GLN A 231 -2.20 0.63 -4.06
CA GLN A 231 -0.81 0.37 -4.45
C GLN A 231 -0.42 -1.11 -4.27
N LEU A 232 -0.83 -1.75 -3.18
CA LEU A 232 -0.62 -3.19 -2.95
C LEU A 232 -1.26 -4.02 -4.07
N LEU A 233 -2.50 -3.69 -4.46
CA LEU A 233 -3.19 -4.33 -5.56
C LEU A 233 -2.45 -4.19 -6.90
N ARG A 234 -1.86 -3.01 -7.16
CA ARG A 234 -1.06 -2.75 -8.38
C ARG A 234 0.30 -3.44 -8.38
N MET A 235 0.90 -3.57 -7.22
CA MET A 235 2.22 -4.23 -7.11
C MET A 235 2.13 -5.74 -7.31
N ASP A 236 0.97 -6.35 -7.06
CA ASP A 236 0.72 -7.78 -7.29
C ASP A 236 1.77 -8.68 -6.62
N VAL A 237 2.06 -8.39 -5.35
CA VAL A 237 3.07 -9.12 -4.56
C VAL A 237 2.53 -10.42 -3.99
N ASP A 238 3.40 -11.42 -3.81
CA ASP A 238 3.06 -12.72 -3.24
C ASP A 238 2.81 -12.67 -1.74
N LYS A 239 3.51 -11.77 -1.02
CA LYS A 239 3.47 -11.73 0.43
C LYS A 239 3.30 -10.32 0.96
N ILE A 240 2.36 -10.15 1.87
CA ILE A 240 2.12 -8.93 2.63
C ILE A 240 2.23 -9.26 4.11
N THR A 241 3.25 -8.73 4.77
CA THR A 241 3.45 -8.88 6.22
C THR A 241 2.99 -7.62 6.94
N ILE A 242 2.06 -7.74 7.89
CA ILE A 242 1.64 -6.65 8.76
C ILE A 242 2.51 -6.70 10.02
N SER A 243 3.33 -5.68 10.22
CA SER A 243 4.27 -5.56 11.33
C SER A 243 4.08 -4.23 12.06
N PHE A 244 2.91 -4.05 12.65
CA PHE A 244 2.62 -2.90 13.51
C PHE A 244 3.29 -3.06 14.87
N ASN A 245 3.19 -2.05 15.73
CA ASN A 245 3.77 -2.10 17.06
C ASN A 245 3.17 -3.26 17.88
N ASN A 246 4.04 -3.93 18.63
CA ASN A 246 3.64 -4.98 19.57
C ASN A 246 3.46 -4.39 20.97
N ASP A 247 2.33 -3.76 21.19
CA ASP A 247 1.98 -3.12 22.45
C ASP A 247 1.05 -3.96 23.34
N ALA A 248 1.23 -5.29 23.29
CA ALA A 248 0.46 -6.25 24.08
C ALA A 248 0.44 -5.91 25.59
N ASN A 249 1.55 -5.36 26.10
CA ASN A 249 1.69 -4.92 27.47
C ASN A 249 1.17 -3.49 27.75
N ASN A 250 0.69 -2.78 26.69
CA ASN A 250 0.27 -1.40 26.76
C ASN A 250 -0.98 -1.15 25.88
N ASN A 251 -2.16 -1.45 26.41
CA ASN A 251 -3.47 -1.29 25.76
C ASN A 251 -3.72 -2.12 24.47
N ASN A 252 -2.78 -2.92 24.00
CA ASN A 252 -2.90 -3.86 22.88
C ASN A 252 -3.41 -3.27 21.56
N ARG A 253 -3.19 -1.97 21.32
CA ARG A 253 -3.76 -1.25 20.17
C ARG A 253 -3.16 -1.69 18.85
N GLY A 254 -1.84 -1.86 18.78
CA GLY A 254 -1.14 -2.29 17.58
C GLY A 254 -1.53 -3.70 17.17
N ASN A 255 -1.65 -4.61 18.14
CA ASN A 255 -2.07 -6.00 17.89
C ASN A 255 -3.52 -6.07 17.37
N ILE A 256 -4.45 -5.33 17.99
CA ILE A 256 -5.84 -5.23 17.51
C ILE A 256 -5.90 -4.61 16.11
N ALA A 257 -5.10 -3.58 15.86
CA ALA A 257 -5.06 -2.93 14.56
C ALA A 257 -4.47 -3.83 13.48
N ALA A 258 -3.46 -4.65 13.80
CA ALA A 258 -2.90 -5.63 12.87
C ALA A 258 -3.96 -6.66 12.44
N GLU A 259 -4.77 -7.16 13.38
CA GLU A 259 -5.89 -8.06 13.07
C GLU A 259 -6.97 -7.38 12.23
N LYS A 260 -7.31 -6.11 12.51
CA LYS A 260 -8.23 -5.32 11.68
C LYS A 260 -7.69 -5.11 10.27
N ALA A 261 -6.39 -4.80 10.16
CA ALA A 261 -5.70 -4.64 8.90
C ALA A 261 -5.69 -5.94 8.08
N LYS A 262 -5.39 -7.08 8.71
CA LYS A 262 -5.45 -8.40 8.08
C LYS A 262 -6.85 -8.69 7.55
N ARG A 263 -7.89 -8.53 8.36
CA ARG A 263 -9.29 -8.71 7.91
C ARG A 263 -9.65 -7.80 6.73
N ARG A 264 -9.12 -6.57 6.68
CA ARG A 264 -9.32 -5.68 5.54
C ARG A 264 -8.60 -6.18 4.28
N LEU A 265 -7.36 -6.64 4.39
CA LEU A 265 -6.59 -7.15 3.26
C LEU A 265 -7.17 -8.47 2.72
N LEU A 266 -7.68 -9.36 3.57
CA LEU A 266 -8.31 -10.62 3.17
C LEU A 266 -9.56 -10.44 2.30
N LYS A 267 -10.09 -9.22 2.20
CA LYS A 267 -11.12 -8.88 1.22
C LYS A 267 -10.58 -8.81 -0.22
N TYR A 268 -9.27 -8.70 -0.41
CA TYR A 268 -8.63 -8.44 -1.69
C TYR A 268 -7.49 -9.41 -2.01
N PHE A 269 -6.94 -10.08 -1.01
CA PHE A 269 -5.79 -10.96 -1.12
C PHE A 269 -6.11 -12.33 -0.54
N ASP A 270 -5.39 -13.36 -0.97
CA ASP A 270 -5.52 -14.70 -0.41
C ASP A 270 -5.01 -14.79 1.03
N PRO A 271 -5.58 -15.69 1.85
CA PRO A 271 -5.07 -15.93 3.19
C PRO A 271 -3.57 -16.26 3.25
N ASN A 272 -3.05 -16.95 2.23
CA ASN A 272 -1.64 -17.32 2.13
C ASN A 272 -0.72 -16.13 1.83
N GLN A 273 -1.28 -15.04 1.28
CA GLN A 273 -0.54 -13.82 0.95
C GLN A 273 -0.41 -12.87 2.15
N VAL A 274 -1.26 -12.98 3.17
CA VAL A 274 -1.34 -12.01 4.27
C VAL A 274 -1.04 -12.63 5.60
N GLU A 275 0.04 -12.19 6.22
CA GLU A 275 0.40 -12.59 7.58
C GLU A 275 0.54 -11.40 8.53
N ILE A 276 0.44 -11.69 9.83
CA ILE A 276 0.84 -10.76 10.90
C ILE A 276 2.12 -11.32 11.50
N ARG A 277 3.13 -10.44 11.62
CA ARG A 277 4.40 -10.74 12.27
C ARG A 277 4.89 -9.51 13.01
N LEU A 278 4.50 -9.41 14.27
CA LEU A 278 4.83 -8.26 15.13
C LEU A 278 6.22 -8.41 15.76
N PRO A 279 6.92 -7.31 16.07
CA PRO A 279 8.21 -7.33 16.77
C PRO A 279 8.12 -8.16 18.04
N SER A 280 8.96 -9.19 18.17
CA SER A 280 8.97 -10.08 19.35
C SER A 280 9.97 -9.58 20.40
N GLY A 281 9.49 -9.39 21.64
CA GLY A 281 10.29 -8.89 22.75
C GLY A 281 10.56 -7.38 22.73
N TYR A 282 10.03 -6.67 21.73
CA TYR A 282 10.17 -5.21 21.56
C TYR A 282 8.82 -4.63 21.15
N ASN A 283 8.60 -3.34 21.45
CA ASN A 283 7.38 -2.67 21.06
C ASN A 283 7.34 -2.37 19.55
N ASP A 284 8.46 -1.93 19.00
CA ASP A 284 8.61 -1.61 17.57
C ASP A 284 10.02 -1.95 17.06
N PHE A 285 10.24 -1.86 15.75
CA PHE A 285 11.57 -2.11 15.18
C PHE A 285 12.58 -1.00 15.51
N GLY A 286 12.10 0.21 15.79
CA GLY A 286 12.98 1.32 16.22
C GLY A 286 13.64 1.09 17.57
N GLU A 287 13.05 0.23 18.42
CA GLU A 287 13.60 -0.20 19.70
C GLU A 287 14.41 -1.50 19.60
N MET A 288 14.24 -2.26 18.51
CA MET A 288 14.91 -3.54 18.31
C MET A 288 16.34 -3.34 17.78
N PRO A 289 17.37 -3.99 18.37
CA PRO A 289 18.73 -3.96 17.83
C PRO A 289 18.79 -4.46 16.37
N ILE A 290 19.58 -3.81 15.51
CA ILE A 290 19.65 -4.08 14.07
C ILE A 290 19.98 -5.55 13.76
N ASN A 291 20.87 -6.17 14.51
CA ASN A 291 21.21 -7.59 14.37
C ASN A 291 20.03 -8.51 14.71
N LYS A 292 19.18 -8.13 15.68
CA LYS A 292 17.98 -8.88 16.04
C LYS A 292 16.90 -8.78 14.95
N ILE A 293 16.80 -7.64 14.27
CA ILE A 293 15.87 -7.47 13.13
C ILE A 293 16.24 -8.43 12.01
N LYS A 294 17.54 -8.58 11.68
CA LYS A 294 18.00 -9.54 10.65
C LYS A 294 17.55 -10.96 10.97
N THR A 295 17.83 -11.42 12.19
CA THR A 295 17.44 -12.76 12.65
C THR A 295 15.92 -12.92 12.67
N PHE A 296 15.19 -11.87 13.05
CA PHE A 296 13.72 -11.90 13.06
C PHE A 296 13.11 -12.17 11.68
N PHE A 297 13.72 -11.70 10.61
CA PHE A 297 13.28 -11.94 9.23
C PHE A 297 14.06 -13.06 8.51
N GLU A 298 14.96 -13.77 9.21
CA GLU A 298 15.75 -14.88 8.65
C GLU A 298 16.62 -14.46 7.46
N LEU A 299 17.33 -13.34 7.60
CA LEU A 299 18.32 -12.85 6.64
C LEU A 299 19.75 -13.22 7.07
#